data_4858319da9f48b558bb7f7c3588485ee
#
_entry.id   4858319da9f48b558bb7f7c3588485ee
#
_cell.length_a   1.000
_cell.length_b   1.000
_cell.length_c   1.000
_cell.angle_alpha   90.00
_cell.angle_beta   90.00
_cell.angle_gamma   90.00
#
_symmetry.space_group_name_H-M   'P 1'
#
loop_
_entity.id
_entity.type
_entity.pdbx_description
1 polymer ?
#
loop_
_entity_poly.entity_id
_entity_poly.type
_entity_poly.pdbx_seq_one_letter_code
_entity_poly.pdbx_strand_id
1 'polypeptide(L)'
;KLLGGKQGAIGLALLAALILVVFPLALDAFRLNMVGKYLTYAFVAVGLVLCWGYGGILSLGQGIFFGLGGYCMAMFLKLEASDPESTKIQSTPGIPDFMDWNQITELPLLWEPFHSLGFTLVAVVAVPVLLALVIGLAMFKRRVGDVYFSIVTQAIALILTVLIIGQQGLTGGVNGITDLRTLKGWDIRTDEAKTILYFVC
;
A
#
# COMPACT_ATOMS: atom_id res chain seq x y z
N LYS A 1 -4.14 -28.75 11.43
CA LYS A 1 -4.97 -29.88 10.88
C LYS A 1 -6.05 -29.44 9.90
N LEU A 2 -6.43 -28.16 9.83
CA LEU A 2 -7.49 -27.65 8.92
C LEU A 2 -7.08 -27.65 7.43
N LEU A 3 -5.81 -27.53 7.11
CA LEU A 3 -5.31 -27.55 5.71
C LEU A 3 -4.52 -28.82 5.34
N GLY A 4 -4.33 -29.75 6.25
CA GLY A 4 -3.50 -30.95 6.04
C GLY A 4 -4.24 -32.19 5.51
N GLY A 5 -5.54 -32.10 5.21
CA GLY A 5 -6.33 -33.21 4.68
C GLY A 5 -6.72 -32.98 3.21
N LYS A 6 -7.10 -34.05 2.50
CA LYS A 6 -7.61 -33.98 1.12
C LYS A 6 -8.72 -32.93 0.93
N GLN A 7 -9.57 -32.73 1.94
CA GLN A 7 -10.64 -31.72 1.93
C GLN A 7 -10.11 -30.29 1.94
N GLY A 8 -9.05 -30.01 2.71
CA GLY A 8 -8.42 -28.69 2.73
C GLY A 8 -7.71 -28.35 1.42
N ALA A 9 -7.05 -29.35 0.80
CA ALA A 9 -6.43 -29.18 -0.52
C ALA A 9 -7.48 -28.93 -1.61
N ILE A 10 -8.62 -29.62 -1.56
CA ILE A 10 -9.74 -29.39 -2.50
C ILE A 10 -10.32 -27.99 -2.29
N GLY A 11 -10.54 -27.54 -1.06
CA GLY A 11 -11.03 -26.20 -0.77
C GLY A 11 -10.10 -25.11 -1.28
N LEU A 12 -8.78 -25.27 -1.10
CA LEU A 12 -7.78 -24.33 -1.61
C LEU A 12 -7.76 -24.31 -3.15
N ALA A 13 -7.85 -25.48 -3.79
CA ALA A 13 -7.90 -25.58 -5.25
C ALA A 13 -9.16 -24.93 -5.83
N LEU A 14 -10.32 -25.11 -5.18
CA LEU A 14 -11.57 -24.46 -5.59
C LEU A 14 -11.49 -22.93 -5.43
N LEU A 15 -10.91 -22.45 -4.34
CA LEU A 15 -10.71 -21.02 -4.11
C LEU A 15 -9.73 -20.42 -5.13
N ALA A 16 -8.64 -21.11 -5.42
CA ALA A 16 -7.69 -20.69 -6.44
C ALA A 16 -8.34 -20.68 -7.85
N ALA A 17 -9.11 -21.69 -8.20
CA ALA A 17 -9.85 -21.74 -9.47
C ALA A 17 -10.89 -20.59 -9.57
N LEU A 18 -11.58 -20.28 -8.47
CA LEU A 18 -12.52 -19.17 -8.42
C LEU A 18 -11.82 -17.82 -8.68
N ILE A 19 -10.69 -17.57 -8.00
CA ILE A 19 -9.94 -16.31 -8.12
C ILE A 19 -9.25 -16.22 -9.49
N LEU A 20 -8.55 -17.26 -9.94
CA LEU A 20 -7.71 -17.19 -11.13
C LEU A 20 -8.45 -17.40 -12.45
N VAL A 21 -9.60 -18.06 -12.43
CA VAL A 21 -10.34 -18.42 -13.64
C VAL A 21 -11.72 -17.78 -13.68
N VAL A 22 -12.52 -17.98 -12.64
CA VAL A 22 -13.93 -17.54 -12.69
C VAL A 22 -14.04 -16.02 -12.65
N PHE A 23 -13.31 -15.34 -11.77
CA PHE A 23 -13.39 -13.89 -11.66
C PHE A 23 -12.91 -13.16 -12.91
N PRO A 24 -11.77 -13.48 -13.54
CA PRO A 24 -11.36 -12.81 -14.78
C PRO A 24 -12.30 -13.04 -15.96
N LEU A 25 -13.02 -14.16 -16.00
CA LEU A 25 -13.97 -14.48 -17.06
C LEU A 25 -15.38 -13.90 -16.84
N ALA A 26 -15.80 -13.74 -15.58
CA ALA A 26 -17.15 -13.35 -15.22
C ALA A 26 -17.29 -11.87 -14.86
N LEU A 27 -16.19 -11.17 -14.53
CA LEU A 27 -16.24 -9.79 -14.04
C LEU A 27 -15.69 -8.81 -15.08
N ASP A 28 -16.35 -7.64 -15.16
CA ASP A 28 -15.83 -6.51 -15.91
C ASP A 28 -14.52 -5.99 -15.31
N ALA A 29 -13.68 -5.32 -16.12
CA ALA A 29 -12.39 -4.77 -15.70
C ALA A 29 -12.46 -3.90 -14.43
N PHE A 30 -13.55 -3.14 -14.24
CA PHE A 30 -13.77 -2.33 -13.04
C PHE A 30 -13.94 -3.21 -11.79
N ARG A 31 -14.80 -4.23 -11.86
CA ARG A 31 -15.05 -5.16 -10.75
C ARG A 31 -13.82 -6.02 -10.46
N LEU A 32 -13.10 -6.41 -11.50
CA LEU A 32 -11.87 -7.17 -11.39
C LEU A 32 -10.80 -6.37 -10.62
N ASN A 33 -10.66 -5.08 -10.92
CA ASN A 33 -9.77 -4.18 -10.18
C ASN A 33 -10.16 -4.06 -8.70
N MET A 34 -11.46 -4.01 -8.38
CA MET A 34 -11.92 -4.02 -6.98
C MET A 34 -11.56 -5.33 -6.27
N VAL A 35 -11.71 -6.48 -6.94
CA VAL A 35 -11.31 -7.77 -6.37
C VAL A 35 -9.79 -7.81 -6.15
N GLY A 36 -8.98 -7.33 -7.10
CA GLY A 36 -7.53 -7.18 -6.93
C GLY A 36 -7.18 -6.39 -5.68
N LYS A 37 -7.85 -5.25 -5.46
CA LYS A 37 -7.71 -4.46 -4.24
C LYS A 37 -8.02 -5.26 -2.96
N TYR A 38 -9.06 -6.07 -2.96
CA TYR A 38 -9.37 -6.92 -1.81
C TYR A 38 -8.36 -8.06 -1.62
N LEU A 39 -7.78 -8.59 -2.71
CA LEU A 39 -6.72 -9.58 -2.63
C LEU A 39 -5.46 -9.01 -1.96
N THR A 40 -5.11 -7.74 -2.23
CA THR A 40 -3.98 -7.12 -1.52
C THR A 40 -4.23 -7.01 0.00
N TYR A 41 -5.48 -6.80 0.42
CA TYR A 41 -5.81 -6.85 1.85
C TYR A 41 -5.69 -8.25 2.46
N ALA A 42 -5.79 -9.31 1.67
CA ALA A 42 -5.55 -10.66 2.15
C ALA A 42 -4.11 -10.86 2.64
N PHE A 43 -3.11 -10.18 2.04
CA PHE A 43 -1.74 -10.18 2.57
C PHE A 43 -1.65 -9.56 3.96
N VAL A 44 -2.39 -8.48 4.21
CA VAL A 44 -2.46 -7.87 5.55
C VAL A 44 -3.07 -8.85 6.54
N ALA A 45 -4.12 -9.56 6.13
CA ALA A 45 -4.76 -10.59 6.95
C ALA A 45 -3.82 -11.76 7.25
N VAL A 46 -3.00 -12.21 6.30
CA VAL A 46 -1.97 -13.22 6.53
C VAL A 46 -0.95 -12.73 7.56
N GLY A 47 -0.47 -11.50 7.44
CA GLY A 47 0.41 -10.87 8.43
C GLY A 47 -0.21 -10.86 9.84
N LEU A 48 -1.50 -10.53 9.95
CA LEU A 48 -2.23 -10.55 11.21
C LEU A 48 -2.32 -11.96 11.81
N VAL A 49 -2.64 -12.97 10.98
CA VAL A 49 -2.73 -14.37 11.39
C VAL A 49 -1.37 -14.90 11.87
N LEU A 50 -0.28 -14.51 11.21
CA LEU A 50 1.07 -14.88 11.64
C LEU A 50 1.43 -14.26 12.99
N CYS A 51 1.16 -12.98 13.19
CA CYS A 51 1.41 -12.30 14.45
C CYS A 51 0.59 -12.89 15.59
N TRP A 52 -0.72 -13.11 15.38
CA TRP A 52 -1.62 -13.62 16.40
C TRP A 52 -1.45 -15.13 16.60
N GLY A 53 -1.42 -15.91 15.52
CA GLY A 53 -1.41 -17.37 15.59
C GLY A 53 -0.08 -17.95 16.08
N TYR A 54 1.06 -17.37 15.69
CA TYR A 54 2.39 -17.83 16.10
C TYR A 54 3.01 -16.97 17.19
N GLY A 55 2.82 -15.66 17.14
CA GLY A 55 3.38 -14.73 18.12
C GLY A 55 2.52 -14.58 19.38
N GLY A 56 1.26 -14.98 19.36
CA GLY A 56 0.31 -14.77 20.45
C GLY A 56 -0.04 -13.30 20.67
N ILE A 57 0.37 -12.40 19.77
CA ILE A 57 0.27 -10.96 19.92
C ILE A 57 -0.63 -10.40 18.81
N LEU A 58 -1.72 -9.76 19.20
CA LEU A 58 -2.63 -9.10 18.27
C LEU A 58 -2.13 -7.68 17.97
N SER A 59 -1.71 -7.43 16.72
CA SER A 59 -1.36 -6.09 16.24
C SER A 59 -2.53 -5.46 15.51
N LEU A 60 -3.10 -4.40 16.06
CA LEU A 60 -4.18 -3.64 15.40
C LEU A 60 -3.64 -2.55 14.45
N GLY A 61 -2.33 -2.35 14.43
CA GLY A 61 -1.65 -1.38 13.56
C GLY A 61 -1.10 -1.94 12.24
N GLN A 62 -1.49 -3.13 11.82
CA GLN A 62 -0.96 -3.76 10.58
C GLN A 62 -1.17 -2.90 9.32
N GLY A 63 -2.28 -2.15 9.27
CA GLY A 63 -2.58 -1.25 8.17
C GLY A 63 -1.53 -0.16 7.91
N ILE A 64 -0.77 0.25 8.95
CA ILE A 64 0.29 1.25 8.80
C ILE A 64 1.41 0.74 7.90
N PHE A 65 1.89 -0.46 8.17
CA PHE A 65 3.02 -1.04 7.43
C PHE A 65 2.66 -1.22 5.97
N PHE A 66 1.46 -1.73 5.70
CA PHE A 66 0.92 -1.84 4.36
C PHE A 66 0.72 -0.47 3.70
N GLY A 67 0.12 0.48 4.42
CA GLY A 67 -0.14 1.84 3.94
C GLY A 67 1.13 2.60 3.60
N LEU A 68 2.18 2.54 4.43
CA LEU A 68 3.45 3.21 4.18
C LEU A 68 4.16 2.65 2.94
N GLY A 69 4.15 1.33 2.76
CA GLY A 69 4.66 0.71 1.52
C GLY A 69 3.92 1.20 0.29
N GLY A 70 2.59 1.23 0.35
CA GLY A 70 1.74 1.78 -0.70
C GLY A 70 2.00 3.26 -0.98
N TYR A 71 2.25 4.07 0.06
CA TYR A 71 2.61 5.48 -0.08
C TYR A 71 3.92 5.68 -0.84
N CYS A 72 4.96 4.89 -0.53
CA CYS A 72 6.23 4.94 -1.26
C CYS A 72 6.04 4.68 -2.76
N MET A 73 5.23 3.69 -3.12
CA MET A 73 4.92 3.42 -4.52
C MET A 73 4.07 4.51 -5.16
N ALA A 74 3.08 5.03 -4.44
CA ALA A 74 2.23 6.11 -4.91
C ALA A 74 3.02 7.41 -5.17
N MET A 75 4.04 7.72 -4.35
CA MET A 75 4.95 8.85 -4.59
C MET A 75 5.66 8.74 -5.94
N PHE A 76 6.24 7.59 -6.26
CA PHE A 76 6.88 7.34 -7.56
C PHE A 76 5.89 7.53 -8.71
N LEU A 77 4.74 6.85 -8.67
CA LEU A 77 3.74 6.91 -9.73
C LEU A 77 3.18 8.33 -9.91
N LYS A 78 3.07 9.09 -8.83
CA LYS A 78 2.59 10.47 -8.89
C LYS A 78 3.62 11.42 -9.48
N LEU A 79 4.90 11.26 -9.17
CA LEU A 79 5.99 12.03 -9.77
C LEU A 79 6.09 11.75 -11.27
N GLU A 80 5.96 10.49 -11.68
CA GLU A 80 5.93 10.14 -13.11
C GLU A 80 4.71 10.74 -13.83
N ALA A 81 3.52 10.71 -13.18
CA ALA A 81 2.32 11.35 -13.71
C ALA A 81 2.39 12.89 -13.74
N SER A 82 3.31 13.48 -12.99
CA SER A 82 3.52 14.93 -12.91
C SER A 82 4.61 15.43 -13.85
N ASP A 83 5.19 14.56 -14.68
CA ASP A 83 6.20 14.92 -15.65
C ASP A 83 5.65 15.94 -16.65
N PRO A 84 6.39 17.05 -16.95
CA PRO A 84 5.98 18.09 -17.88
C PRO A 84 5.64 17.58 -19.29
N GLU A 85 6.24 16.49 -19.74
CA GLU A 85 5.95 15.88 -21.03
C GLU A 85 4.61 15.16 -21.05
N SER A 86 4.12 14.69 -19.90
CA SER A 86 2.88 13.92 -19.78
C SER A 86 1.66 14.74 -19.36
N THR A 87 1.84 15.92 -18.72
CA THR A 87 0.73 16.72 -18.18
C THR A 87 0.84 18.20 -18.53
N LYS A 88 -0.06 18.65 -19.41
CA LYS A 88 -0.20 20.09 -19.79
C LYS A 88 -1.09 20.90 -18.82
N ILE A 89 -1.56 20.33 -17.72
CA ILE A 89 -2.63 20.91 -16.89
C ILE A 89 -2.09 21.51 -15.58
N GLN A 90 -0.82 21.34 -15.25
CA GLN A 90 -0.24 21.85 -14.00
C GLN A 90 0.38 23.22 -14.18
N SER A 91 0.18 24.10 -13.19
CA SER A 91 0.80 25.44 -13.18
C SER A 91 2.31 25.38 -12.99
N THR A 92 2.82 24.35 -12.33
CA THR A 92 4.23 24.06 -12.10
C THR A 92 4.60 22.68 -12.64
N PRO A 93 5.30 22.60 -13.79
CA PRO A 93 5.76 21.33 -14.33
C PRO A 93 6.69 20.59 -13.36
N GLY A 94 6.48 19.29 -13.20
CA GLY A 94 7.31 18.43 -12.34
C GLY A 94 6.88 18.37 -10.87
N ILE A 95 5.82 19.10 -10.49
CA ILE A 95 5.29 19.06 -9.12
C ILE A 95 3.90 18.42 -9.12
N PRO A 96 3.60 17.49 -8.18
CA PRO A 96 2.28 16.93 -8.00
C PRO A 96 1.20 18.01 -7.81
N ASP A 97 0.02 17.83 -8.42
CA ASP A 97 -1.11 18.75 -8.37
C ASP A 97 -1.54 19.14 -6.95
N PHE A 98 -1.57 18.19 -6.01
CA PHE A 98 -1.92 18.50 -4.62
C PHE A 98 -0.87 19.36 -3.90
N MET A 99 0.41 19.32 -4.33
CA MET A 99 1.44 20.21 -3.84
C MET A 99 1.26 21.61 -4.39
N ASP A 100 0.99 21.73 -5.70
CA ASP A 100 0.73 22.99 -6.37
C ASP A 100 -0.51 23.69 -5.76
N TRP A 101 -1.60 22.98 -5.52
CA TRP A 101 -2.78 23.52 -4.85
C TRP A 101 -2.50 24.03 -3.42
N ASN A 102 -1.50 23.49 -2.75
CA ASN A 102 -1.03 23.94 -1.44
C ASN A 102 0.12 24.95 -1.52
N GLN A 103 0.34 25.56 -2.70
CA GLN A 103 1.35 26.59 -2.95
C GLN A 103 2.80 26.15 -2.67
N ILE A 104 3.08 24.86 -2.81
CA ILE A 104 4.44 24.32 -2.76
C ILE A 104 5.02 24.41 -4.16
N THR A 105 6.01 25.27 -4.34
CA THR A 105 6.66 25.56 -5.63
C THR A 105 7.90 24.73 -5.90
N GLU A 106 8.45 24.10 -4.88
CA GLU A 106 9.65 23.26 -4.97
C GLU A 106 9.35 21.87 -4.44
N LEU A 107 9.90 20.84 -5.09
CA LEU A 107 9.72 19.46 -4.63
C LEU A 107 10.43 19.25 -3.29
N PRO A 108 9.73 18.81 -2.24
CA PRO A 108 10.35 18.55 -0.94
C PRO A 108 11.42 17.45 -1.03
N LEU A 109 12.48 17.59 -0.26
CA LEU A 109 13.61 16.64 -0.19
C LEU A 109 13.17 15.19 0.09
N LEU A 110 12.04 15.02 0.77
CA LEU A 110 11.44 13.71 1.05
C LEU A 110 10.98 12.99 -0.23
N TRP A 111 10.55 13.73 -1.25
CA TRP A 111 10.02 13.19 -2.50
C TRP A 111 11.08 12.98 -3.57
N GLU A 112 12.17 13.75 -3.52
CA GLU A 112 13.22 13.76 -4.54
C GLU A 112 13.79 12.37 -4.88
N PRO A 113 14.08 11.47 -3.91
CA PRO A 113 14.61 10.13 -4.21
C PRO A 113 13.62 9.23 -4.94
N PHE A 114 12.31 9.52 -4.86
CA PHE A 114 11.26 8.71 -5.47
C PHE A 114 11.13 8.89 -6.99
N HIS A 115 11.95 9.70 -7.64
CA HIS A 115 12.10 9.68 -9.10
C HIS A 115 12.73 8.36 -9.61
N SER A 116 13.47 7.64 -8.76
CA SER A 116 14.07 6.37 -9.10
C SER A 116 13.20 5.19 -8.71
N LEU A 117 12.80 4.34 -9.68
CA LEU A 117 12.07 3.11 -9.40
C LEU A 117 12.87 2.15 -8.48
N GLY A 118 14.20 2.07 -8.68
CA GLY A 118 15.06 1.22 -7.86
C GLY A 118 15.04 1.63 -6.39
N PHE A 119 15.15 2.93 -6.12
CA PHE A 119 15.01 3.47 -4.76
C PHE A 119 13.61 3.19 -4.20
N THR A 120 12.58 3.42 -5.00
CA THR A 120 11.19 3.20 -4.59
C THR A 120 10.92 1.75 -4.18
N LEU A 121 11.37 0.77 -4.96
CA LEU A 121 11.20 -0.65 -4.63
C LEU A 121 11.89 -1.02 -3.30
N VAL A 122 13.07 -0.46 -3.05
CA VAL A 122 13.75 -0.62 -1.75
C VAL A 122 12.95 0.07 -0.65
N ALA A 123 12.47 1.29 -0.88
CA ALA A 123 11.72 2.06 0.11
C ALA A 123 10.38 1.40 0.48
N VAL A 124 9.67 0.81 -0.49
CA VAL A 124 8.41 0.06 -0.26
C VAL A 124 8.57 -1.02 0.81
N VAL A 125 9.74 -1.66 0.88
CA VAL A 125 10.04 -2.69 1.88
C VAL A 125 10.75 -2.10 3.09
N ALA A 126 11.76 -1.26 2.88
CA ALA A 126 12.62 -0.75 3.94
C ALA A 126 11.87 0.16 4.92
N VAL A 127 10.99 1.05 4.45
CA VAL A 127 10.27 2.00 5.32
C VAL A 127 9.35 1.27 6.31
N PRO A 128 8.45 0.36 5.88
CA PRO A 128 7.66 -0.43 6.82
C PRO A 128 8.49 -1.30 7.75
N VAL A 129 9.57 -1.92 7.25
CA VAL A 129 10.45 -2.78 8.05
C VAL A 129 11.18 -1.97 9.13
N LEU A 130 11.72 -0.81 8.79
CA LEU A 130 12.37 0.07 9.77
C LEU A 130 11.39 0.54 10.85
N LEU A 131 10.18 0.93 10.46
CA LEU A 131 9.14 1.30 11.44
C LEU A 131 8.77 0.10 12.33
N ALA A 132 8.60 -1.08 11.75
CA ALA A 132 8.31 -2.31 12.50
C ALA A 132 9.44 -2.67 13.48
N LEU A 133 10.70 -2.49 13.08
CA LEU A 133 11.85 -2.69 13.95
C LEU A 133 11.86 -1.69 15.12
N VAL A 134 11.63 -0.41 14.86
CA VAL A 134 11.59 0.62 15.92
C VAL A 134 10.48 0.32 16.92
N ILE A 135 9.26 0.05 16.45
CA ILE A 135 8.12 -0.27 17.31
C ILE A 135 8.37 -1.59 18.05
N GLY A 136 8.80 -2.62 17.33
CA GLY A 136 9.06 -3.95 17.90
C GLY A 136 10.14 -3.90 18.98
N LEU A 137 11.27 -3.25 18.71
CA LEU A 137 12.35 -3.12 19.70
C LEU A 137 11.89 -2.34 20.94
N ALA A 138 11.13 -1.26 20.75
CA ALA A 138 10.61 -0.48 21.87
C ALA A 138 9.66 -1.30 22.76
N MET A 139 8.77 -2.08 22.14
CA MET A 139 7.74 -2.86 22.84
C MET A 139 8.31 -4.13 23.48
N PHE A 140 9.06 -4.94 22.71
CA PHE A 140 9.59 -6.22 23.22
C PHE A 140 10.68 -6.03 24.28
N LYS A 141 11.56 -5.02 24.13
CA LYS A 141 12.55 -4.68 25.14
C LYS A 141 11.92 -4.32 26.49
N ARG A 142 10.73 -3.74 26.46
CA ARG A 142 9.99 -3.37 27.68
C ARG A 142 9.03 -4.46 28.17
N ARG A 143 8.98 -5.63 27.50
CA ARG A 143 8.11 -6.76 27.85
C ARG A 143 6.63 -6.34 27.98
N VAL A 144 6.16 -5.54 27.02
CA VAL A 144 4.77 -5.06 27.01
C VAL A 144 3.84 -6.25 26.75
N GLY A 145 2.82 -6.42 27.59
CA GLY A 145 1.85 -7.52 27.48
C GLY A 145 0.94 -7.39 26.25
N ASP A 146 0.30 -8.48 25.86
CA ASP A 146 -0.44 -8.64 24.59
C ASP A 146 -1.52 -7.58 24.36
N VAL A 147 -2.32 -7.28 25.39
CA VAL A 147 -3.39 -6.27 25.31
C VAL A 147 -2.82 -4.87 25.13
N TYR A 148 -1.77 -4.54 25.87
CA TYR A 148 -1.11 -3.23 25.75
C TYR A 148 -0.43 -3.06 24.39
N PHE A 149 0.11 -4.14 23.83
CA PHE A 149 0.67 -4.12 22.48
C PHE A 149 -0.39 -3.74 21.44
N SER A 150 -1.57 -4.33 21.53
CA SER A 150 -2.70 -4.02 20.62
C SER A 150 -3.11 -2.55 20.72
N ILE A 151 -3.24 -2.01 21.92
CA ILE A 151 -3.63 -0.62 22.16
C ILE A 151 -2.56 0.34 21.62
N VAL A 152 -1.28 0.07 21.90
CA VAL A 152 -0.17 0.94 21.43
C VAL A 152 -0.05 0.93 19.92
N THR A 153 -0.16 -0.23 19.26
CA THR A 153 -0.11 -0.31 17.79
C THR A 153 -1.28 0.41 17.15
N GLN A 154 -2.47 0.35 17.75
CA GLN A 154 -3.64 1.13 17.33
C GLN A 154 -3.41 2.65 17.49
N ALA A 155 -2.85 3.08 18.63
CA ALA A 155 -2.56 4.48 18.88
C ALA A 155 -1.52 5.01 17.87
N ILE A 156 -0.46 4.26 17.56
CA ILE A 156 0.53 4.62 16.55
C ILE A 156 -0.15 4.74 15.17
N ALA A 157 -1.09 3.83 14.85
CA ALA A 157 -1.87 3.89 13.61
C ALA A 157 -2.63 5.21 13.49
N LEU A 158 -3.32 5.60 14.53
CA LEU A 158 -4.08 6.85 14.56
C LEU A 158 -3.16 8.06 14.46
N ILE A 159 -2.04 8.09 15.17
CA ILE A 159 -1.08 9.19 15.11
C ILE A 159 -0.54 9.36 13.69
N LEU A 160 -0.09 8.29 13.04
CA LEU A 160 0.42 8.36 11.68
C LEU A 160 -0.67 8.77 10.68
N THR A 161 -1.89 8.29 10.86
CA THR A 161 -3.03 8.71 10.03
C THR A 161 -3.29 10.21 10.17
N VAL A 162 -3.30 10.74 11.40
CA VAL A 162 -3.48 12.18 11.65
C VAL A 162 -2.32 13.01 11.07
N LEU A 163 -1.08 12.52 11.18
CA LEU A 163 0.08 13.20 10.58
C LEU A 163 -0.02 13.24 9.05
N ILE A 164 -0.40 12.14 8.41
CA ILE A 164 -0.59 12.08 6.95
C ILE A 164 -1.71 13.05 6.53
N ILE A 165 -2.84 13.02 7.21
CA ILE A 165 -3.99 13.91 6.90
C ILE A 165 -3.61 15.37 7.14
N GLY A 166 -2.89 15.67 8.22
CA GLY A 166 -2.51 17.03 8.58
C GLY A 166 -1.48 17.67 7.66
N GLN A 167 -0.64 16.86 6.99
CA GLN A 167 0.39 17.33 6.06
C GLN A 167 -0.10 17.30 4.60
N GLN A 168 -1.22 17.94 4.33
CA GLN A 168 -1.91 17.88 3.03
C GLN A 168 -1.00 18.22 1.85
N GLY A 169 -0.14 19.23 1.99
CA GLY A 169 0.80 19.62 0.94
C GLY A 169 1.88 18.56 0.63
N LEU A 170 2.23 17.70 1.60
CA LEU A 170 3.27 16.68 1.44
C LEU A 170 2.71 15.31 1.06
N THR A 171 1.50 15.00 1.48
CA THR A 171 0.96 13.63 1.45
C THR A 171 -0.36 13.50 0.68
N GLY A 172 -0.91 14.62 0.19
CA GLY A 172 -2.25 14.63 -0.41
C GLY A 172 -3.41 14.66 0.62
N GLY A 173 -3.09 14.65 1.93
CA GLY A 173 -4.06 14.81 3.02
C GLY A 173 -5.16 13.75 3.04
N VAL A 174 -6.41 14.19 3.21
CA VAL A 174 -7.60 13.33 3.29
C VAL A 174 -7.85 12.57 1.98
N ASN A 175 -7.58 13.20 0.83
CA ASN A 175 -7.79 12.59 -0.48
C ASN A 175 -6.69 11.56 -0.82
N GLY A 176 -5.55 11.62 -0.14
CA GLY A 176 -4.39 10.81 -0.45
C GLY A 176 -3.76 11.18 -1.80
N ILE A 177 -2.87 10.32 -2.27
CA ILE A 177 -2.24 10.45 -3.59
C ILE A 177 -3.16 9.81 -4.64
N THR A 178 -3.71 10.61 -5.52
CA THR A 178 -4.66 10.20 -6.56
C THR A 178 -4.12 10.48 -7.96
N ASP A 179 -4.87 10.06 -8.99
CA ASP A 179 -4.54 10.27 -10.40
C ASP A 179 -3.18 9.65 -10.80
N LEU A 180 -3.02 8.38 -10.47
CA LEU A 180 -1.89 7.57 -10.89
C LEU A 180 -2.14 7.11 -12.33
N ARG A 181 -1.24 7.43 -13.27
CA ARG A 181 -1.48 7.25 -14.71
C ARG A 181 -0.58 6.20 -15.34
N THR A 182 0.70 6.29 -15.09
CA THR A 182 1.71 5.49 -15.77
C THR A 182 2.67 4.81 -14.82
N LEU A 183 3.23 3.70 -15.26
CA LEU A 183 4.34 3.00 -14.65
C LEU A 183 5.42 2.79 -15.73
N LYS A 184 6.48 3.58 -15.70
CA LYS A 184 7.53 3.60 -16.74
C LYS A 184 6.98 3.78 -18.17
N GLY A 185 6.06 4.74 -18.34
CA GLY A 185 5.41 5.00 -19.62
C GLY A 185 4.28 4.04 -19.99
N TRP A 186 4.05 2.97 -19.22
CA TRP A 186 2.93 2.06 -19.42
C TRP A 186 1.67 2.62 -18.75
N ASP A 187 0.60 2.84 -19.52
CA ASP A 187 -0.67 3.35 -18.96
C ASP A 187 -1.38 2.26 -18.16
N ILE A 188 -1.42 2.45 -16.83
CA ILE A 188 -2.05 1.52 -15.89
C ILE A 188 -3.57 1.66 -15.80
N ARG A 189 -4.18 2.59 -16.53
CA ARG A 189 -5.63 2.85 -16.51
C ARG A 189 -6.38 2.01 -17.54
N THR A 190 -5.67 1.42 -18.51
CA THR A 190 -6.28 0.56 -19.53
C THR A 190 -6.85 -0.72 -18.91
N ASP A 191 -7.87 -1.28 -19.54
CA ASP A 191 -8.52 -2.49 -19.02
C ASP A 191 -7.59 -3.72 -19.12
N GLU A 192 -6.69 -3.74 -20.11
CA GLU A 192 -5.62 -4.73 -20.22
C GLU A 192 -4.64 -4.62 -19.03
N ALA A 193 -4.21 -3.40 -18.69
CA ALA A 193 -3.31 -3.16 -17.57
C ALA A 193 -3.94 -3.55 -16.23
N LYS A 194 -5.22 -3.24 -16.03
CA LYS A 194 -5.98 -3.66 -14.83
C LYS A 194 -6.05 -5.18 -14.70
N THR A 195 -6.25 -5.86 -15.82
CA THR A 195 -6.26 -7.33 -15.83
C THR A 195 -4.88 -7.91 -15.50
N ILE A 196 -3.81 -7.36 -16.07
CA ILE A 196 -2.44 -7.77 -15.75
C ILE A 196 -2.13 -7.52 -14.26
N LEU A 197 -2.47 -6.34 -13.74
CA LEU A 197 -2.28 -6.00 -12.34
C LEU A 197 -3.03 -6.94 -11.41
N TYR A 198 -4.23 -7.37 -11.80
CA TYR A 198 -5.00 -8.37 -11.04
C TYR A 198 -4.23 -9.71 -10.88
N PHE A 199 -3.55 -10.17 -11.94
CA PHE A 199 -2.76 -11.42 -11.86
C PHE A 199 -1.42 -11.25 -11.13
N VAL A 200 -0.95 -10.02 -10.95
CA VAL A 200 0.26 -9.71 -10.17
C VAL A 200 -0.03 -9.61 -8.66
N CYS A 201 -1.28 -9.30 -8.29
CA CYS A 201 -1.73 -9.28 -6.90
C CYS A 201 -1.97 -10.68 -6.35
#